data_3c2fab25494cff43047a68754b4c16ab
#
_entry.id   3c2fab25494cff43047a68754b4c16ab
#
_cell.length_a   1.000
_cell.length_b   1.000
_cell.length_c   1.000
_cell.angle_alpha   90.00
_cell.angle_beta   90.00
_cell.angle_gamma   90.00
#
_symmetry.space_group_name_H-M   'P 1'
#
loop_
_entity.id
_entity.type
_entity.pdbx_description
1 polymer ?
#
loop_
_entity_poly.entity_id
_entity_poly.type
_entity_poly.pdbx_seq_one_letter_code
_entity_poly.pdbx_strand_id
1 'polypeptide(L)'
;MRHIQRVHGQRVRYVRHCRTALVAALASVLLTPVPAVAATAASPRIPAGATTRRVPADTADWADWYLRQGATAHHSSSADPTDTVTCQAPQAPDLATRLAQDIQAALSGRDGTVSVAVQDDSGLTCARAGERQYDSASVVKVLIMEGLLRRAEELGRRLSPWEETNVRPMIVSSDNDSAVRLWADLGRTYLTDFLTRVRTSATLLGPGRYWGLTRTTATDQLRLLDVLTNAQSFLRTRAYGLKLLSEVRADQRWGVPAGMPQGLTAHVKNGWLPRATHGWRVHSIGAFTGEGRGYRIVVLSHDNPTMAYGVRTIERIAQAVHRGLGQGRGLGTGRDLTPESAISEESDGSAPYEPLPGWDEPEPDATP
;
A
#
# COMPACT_ATOMS: atom_id res chain seq x y z
N MET A 1 -37.80 11.97 58.42
CA MET A 1 -37.08 13.02 59.22
C MET A 1 -35.84 13.39 58.40
N ARG A 2 -35.90 14.57 57.75
CA ARG A 2 -35.07 15.76 57.87
C ARG A 2 -33.55 15.46 57.67
N HIS A 3 -32.81 16.04 56.73
CA HIS A 3 -32.70 17.46 56.39
C HIS A 3 -32.13 17.68 54.99
N ILE A 4 -32.72 18.62 54.30
CA ILE A 4 -32.27 19.34 53.13
C ILE A 4 -31.26 20.40 53.59
N GLN A 5 -30.10 20.58 52.90
CA GLN A 5 -29.45 21.87 52.82
C GLN A 5 -28.98 22.18 51.41
N ARG A 6 -29.58 23.21 50.87
CA ARG A 6 -29.12 24.00 49.72
C ARG A 6 -28.06 24.97 50.22
N VAL A 7 -27.03 25.19 49.46
CA VAL A 7 -26.23 26.42 49.51
C VAL A 7 -25.98 26.95 48.10
N HIS A 8 -26.42 28.17 47.93
CA HIS A 8 -26.28 29.18 46.86
C HIS A 8 -24.91 29.30 46.23
N GLY A 9 -24.84 29.50 45.03
CA GLY A 9 -24.59 30.45 44.00
C GLY A 9 -23.64 31.62 44.25
N GLN A 10 -22.62 31.71 43.43
CA GLN A 10 -22.02 33.01 43.13
C GLN A 10 -21.53 33.02 41.64
N ARG A 11 -22.19 33.90 40.89
CA ARG A 11 -21.71 34.36 39.56
C ARG A 11 -20.67 35.45 39.83
N VAL A 12 -19.51 35.32 39.21
CA VAL A 12 -18.56 36.45 39.05
C VAL A 12 -18.55 36.85 37.59
N ARG A 13 -19.15 38.03 37.34
CA ARG A 13 -18.96 38.80 36.10
C ARG A 13 -17.62 39.53 36.19
N TYR A 14 -16.80 39.43 35.14
CA TYR A 14 -15.74 40.40 34.91
C TYR A 14 -16.01 41.24 33.67
N VAL A 15 -16.03 42.52 33.91
CA VAL A 15 -16.39 43.64 33.01
C VAL A 15 -15.15 44.08 32.22
N ARG A 16 -15.38 44.45 30.97
CA ARG A 16 -14.47 45.13 30.05
C ARG A 16 -13.91 46.45 30.62
N HIS A 17 -12.67 46.79 30.28
CA HIS A 17 -12.21 48.13 29.91
C HIS A 17 -10.91 47.98 29.10
N CYS A 18 -10.86 48.28 27.86
CA CYS A 18 -10.62 49.44 27.03
C CYS A 18 -9.43 50.32 27.45
N ARG A 19 -8.38 50.42 26.60
CA ARG A 19 -7.96 51.60 25.85
C ARG A 19 -6.56 51.48 25.27
N THR A 20 -6.50 51.46 23.97
CA THR A 20 -5.63 52.24 23.03
C THR A 20 -4.36 52.90 23.59
N ALA A 21 -3.21 52.57 22.97
CA ALA A 21 -2.15 53.53 22.66
C ALA A 21 -1.42 53.09 21.38
N LEU A 22 -1.57 53.93 20.36
CA LEU A 22 -0.82 53.96 19.10
C LEU A 22 0.58 54.56 19.40
N VAL A 23 1.64 53.87 19.01
CA VAL A 23 2.95 54.54 18.79
C VAL A 23 3.48 54.05 17.46
N ALA A 24 3.48 54.94 16.49
CA ALA A 24 4.14 54.82 15.20
C ALA A 24 5.64 55.10 15.35
N ALA A 25 6.48 54.13 15.06
CA ALA A 25 7.91 54.33 14.84
C ALA A 25 8.22 54.05 13.37
N LEU A 26 8.41 55.13 12.60
CA LEU A 26 8.99 55.12 11.26
C LEU A 26 10.48 54.82 11.38
N ALA A 27 10.90 53.63 10.92
CA ALA A 27 12.31 53.34 10.68
C ALA A 27 12.53 53.30 9.16
N SER A 28 13.20 54.34 8.65
CA SER A 28 13.68 54.41 7.28
C SER A 28 14.84 53.41 7.10
N VAL A 29 14.63 52.36 6.34
CA VAL A 29 15.72 51.47 5.93
C VAL A 29 16.21 51.90 4.57
N LEU A 30 17.43 52.38 4.51
CA LEU A 30 18.20 52.70 3.31
C LEU A 30 18.45 51.40 2.51
N LEU A 31 17.88 51.35 1.30
CA LEU A 31 18.21 50.32 0.32
C LEU A 31 19.60 50.58 -0.27
N THR A 32 20.58 49.77 0.05
CA THR A 32 21.81 49.69 -0.73
C THR A 32 21.61 48.62 -1.83
N PRO A 33 22.01 48.88 -3.08
CA PRO A 33 21.90 47.89 -4.14
C PRO A 33 23.00 46.82 -3.97
N VAL A 34 22.59 45.57 -3.87
CA VAL A 34 23.48 44.40 -3.93
C VAL A 34 23.78 44.12 -5.41
N PRO A 35 25.04 43.97 -5.82
CA PRO A 35 25.37 43.63 -7.20
C PRO A 35 24.90 42.19 -7.52
N ALA A 36 24.22 42.05 -8.65
CA ALA A 36 23.82 40.75 -9.19
C ALA A 36 25.07 39.95 -9.62
N VAL A 37 25.43 38.95 -8.87
CA VAL A 37 26.39 37.93 -9.31
C VAL A 37 25.62 36.98 -10.21
N ALA A 38 25.90 37.03 -11.51
CA ALA A 38 25.43 36.04 -12.47
C ALA A 38 26.08 34.70 -12.16
N ALA A 39 25.36 33.84 -11.44
CA ALA A 39 25.72 32.44 -11.31
C ALA A 39 25.37 31.70 -12.61
N THR A 40 26.38 31.48 -13.43
CA THR A 40 26.31 30.51 -14.54
C THR A 40 26.11 29.12 -13.94
N ALA A 41 24.86 28.66 -13.89
CA ALA A 41 24.53 27.30 -13.55
C ALA A 41 25.06 26.38 -14.67
N ALA A 42 26.19 25.72 -14.43
CA ALA A 42 26.64 24.62 -15.25
C ALA A 42 25.65 23.46 -15.03
N SER A 43 24.88 23.12 -16.06
CA SER A 43 24.09 21.90 -16.08
C SER A 43 24.98 20.68 -15.84
N PRO A 44 24.66 19.77 -14.92
CA PRO A 44 25.41 18.55 -14.76
C PRO A 44 25.30 17.72 -16.05
N ARG A 45 26.43 17.47 -16.68
CA ARG A 45 26.53 16.55 -17.81
C ARG A 45 26.23 15.15 -17.30
N ILE A 46 25.09 14.57 -17.75
CA ILE A 46 24.77 13.16 -17.58
C ILE A 46 25.84 12.35 -18.35
N PRO A 47 26.52 11.36 -17.74
CA PRO A 47 27.46 10.55 -18.46
C PRO A 47 26.75 9.81 -19.59
N ALA A 48 27.29 9.92 -20.81
CA ALA A 48 26.82 9.18 -21.97
C ALA A 48 27.12 7.69 -21.74
N GLY A 49 26.07 6.91 -21.41
CA GLY A 49 26.16 5.47 -21.12
C GLY A 49 24.98 4.88 -20.38
N ALA A 50 24.12 5.68 -19.78
CA ALA A 50 22.86 5.18 -19.22
C ALA A 50 21.88 4.94 -20.38
N THR A 51 21.81 3.71 -20.88
CA THR A 51 20.72 3.28 -21.77
C THR A 51 19.42 3.36 -20.99
N THR A 52 18.74 4.51 -21.10
CA THR A 52 17.34 4.62 -20.70
C THR A 52 16.57 3.63 -21.56
N ARG A 53 16.14 2.48 -20.98
CA ARG A 53 15.21 1.58 -21.64
C ARG A 53 13.97 2.40 -21.98
N ARG A 54 13.81 2.75 -23.25
CA ARG A 54 12.56 3.35 -23.75
C ARG A 54 11.45 2.32 -23.54
N VAL A 55 10.48 2.67 -22.72
CA VAL A 55 9.20 1.94 -22.66
C VAL A 55 8.45 2.30 -23.92
N PRO A 56 7.94 1.31 -24.68
CA PRO A 56 7.19 1.56 -25.92
C PRO A 56 5.94 2.40 -25.64
N ALA A 57 5.65 3.31 -26.56
CA ALA A 57 4.52 4.24 -26.43
C ALA A 57 3.20 3.65 -26.94
N ASP A 58 3.22 2.45 -27.57
CA ASP A 58 2.07 1.89 -28.27
C ASP A 58 1.64 0.52 -27.72
N THR A 59 0.36 0.23 -27.84
CA THR A 59 -0.33 -0.94 -27.25
C THR A 59 0.12 -2.29 -27.82
N ALA A 60 0.77 -2.32 -28.98
CA ALA A 60 1.28 -3.54 -29.61
C ALA A 60 2.58 -4.06 -28.96
N ASP A 61 3.34 -3.20 -28.32
CA ASP A 61 4.67 -3.51 -27.76
C ASP A 61 4.65 -4.01 -26.30
N TRP A 62 3.49 -3.99 -25.62
CA TRP A 62 3.42 -4.38 -24.22
C TRP A 62 3.66 -5.88 -24.00
N ALA A 63 3.17 -6.73 -24.92
CA ALA A 63 3.36 -8.18 -24.84
C ALA A 63 4.85 -8.54 -24.98
N ASP A 64 5.53 -7.91 -25.93
CA ASP A 64 6.97 -8.04 -26.14
C ASP A 64 7.78 -7.50 -24.96
N TRP A 65 7.38 -6.38 -24.37
CA TRP A 65 7.99 -5.84 -23.16
C TRP A 65 7.83 -6.80 -21.98
N TYR A 66 6.61 -7.36 -21.82
CA TYR A 66 6.30 -8.30 -20.74
C TYR A 66 7.06 -9.62 -20.89
N LEU A 67 7.07 -10.20 -22.10
CA LEU A 67 7.80 -11.44 -22.39
C LEU A 67 9.30 -11.30 -22.16
N ARG A 68 9.90 -10.15 -22.49
CA ARG A 68 11.32 -9.87 -22.21
C ARG A 68 11.63 -9.73 -20.73
N GLN A 69 10.70 -9.37 -19.89
CA GLN A 69 10.87 -9.33 -18.44
C GLN A 69 10.68 -10.71 -17.79
N GLY A 70 9.85 -11.58 -18.39
CA GLY A 70 9.60 -12.95 -17.93
C GLY A 70 10.67 -13.98 -18.30
N ALA A 71 11.49 -13.70 -19.30
CA ALA A 71 12.50 -14.63 -19.82
C ALA A 71 13.68 -14.92 -18.89
N THR A 72 13.78 -14.27 -17.72
CA THR A 72 14.84 -14.51 -16.72
C THR A 72 14.40 -15.38 -15.54
N ALA A 73 13.15 -15.84 -15.50
CA ALA A 73 12.68 -16.74 -14.47
C ALA A 73 12.93 -18.20 -14.88
N HIS A 74 14.14 -18.68 -14.73
CA HIS A 74 14.44 -20.10 -14.81
C HIS A 74 13.80 -20.82 -13.61
N HIS A 75 12.95 -21.81 -13.88
CA HIS A 75 12.55 -22.82 -12.92
C HIS A 75 13.77 -23.67 -12.58
N SER A 76 14.49 -23.34 -11.53
CA SER A 76 15.41 -24.26 -10.88
C SER A 76 14.69 -24.94 -9.74
N SER A 77 14.61 -26.28 -9.80
CA SER A 77 14.00 -27.16 -8.79
C SER A 77 14.79 -27.28 -7.49
N SER A 78 15.79 -26.45 -7.26
CA SER A 78 16.44 -26.29 -5.95
C SER A 78 15.67 -25.25 -5.16
N ALA A 79 15.26 -25.59 -3.92
CA ALA A 79 14.62 -24.62 -3.01
C ALA A 79 15.48 -23.35 -2.94
N ASP A 80 14.92 -22.23 -3.43
CA ASP A 80 15.57 -20.93 -3.33
C ASP A 80 15.74 -20.63 -1.82
N PRO A 81 16.95 -20.37 -1.31
CA PRO A 81 17.15 -20.06 0.10
C PRO A 81 16.30 -18.88 0.59
N THR A 82 15.83 -18.03 -0.32
CA THR A 82 14.89 -16.96 -0.01
C THR A 82 13.47 -17.43 0.28
N ASP A 83 13.13 -18.69 -0.03
CA ASP A 83 11.82 -19.30 0.25
C ASP A 83 11.64 -19.76 1.71
N THR A 84 12.67 -19.60 2.54
CA THR A 84 12.56 -19.78 3.99
C THR A 84 12.07 -18.49 4.64
N VAL A 85 11.14 -18.62 5.59
CA VAL A 85 10.69 -17.48 6.41
C VAL A 85 11.77 -17.15 7.43
N THR A 86 12.22 -15.89 7.42
CA THR A 86 13.15 -15.37 8.42
C THR A 86 12.50 -14.22 9.16
N CYS A 87 12.60 -14.23 10.49
CA CYS A 87 12.14 -13.09 11.31
C CYS A 87 13.27 -12.62 12.22
N GLN A 88 13.27 -11.32 12.51
CA GLN A 88 14.19 -10.67 13.43
C GLN A 88 13.40 -9.76 14.37
N ALA A 89 13.72 -9.80 15.66
CA ALA A 89 13.18 -8.91 16.68
C ALA A 89 14.28 -8.71 17.73
N PRO A 90 15.07 -7.62 17.68
CA PRO A 90 16.23 -7.44 18.57
C PRO A 90 15.88 -7.54 20.04
N GLN A 91 14.68 -7.11 20.43
CA GLN A 91 14.22 -7.11 21.82
C GLN A 91 13.40 -8.36 22.20
N ALA A 92 13.08 -9.24 21.23
CA ALA A 92 12.23 -10.41 21.44
C ALA A 92 12.63 -11.57 20.49
N PRO A 93 13.85 -12.11 20.55
CA PRO A 93 14.34 -13.10 19.59
C PRO A 93 13.49 -14.39 19.58
N ASP A 94 12.96 -14.81 20.73
CA ASP A 94 12.07 -15.97 20.81
C ASP A 94 10.74 -15.74 20.09
N LEU A 95 10.20 -14.53 20.11
CA LEU A 95 9.02 -14.17 19.33
C LEU A 95 9.32 -14.27 17.83
N ALA A 96 10.46 -13.73 17.39
CA ALA A 96 10.89 -13.81 16.00
C ALA A 96 11.00 -15.29 15.54
N THR A 97 11.63 -16.13 16.34
CA THR A 97 11.78 -17.58 16.03
C THR A 97 10.42 -18.28 15.90
N ARG A 98 9.53 -18.09 16.89
CA ARG A 98 8.19 -18.69 16.84
C ARG A 98 7.38 -18.17 15.65
N LEU A 99 7.42 -16.88 15.40
CA LEU A 99 6.67 -16.27 14.30
C LEU A 99 7.14 -16.79 12.94
N ALA A 100 8.46 -16.96 12.75
CA ALA A 100 9.00 -17.55 11.53
C ALA A 100 8.48 -18.96 11.32
N GLN A 101 8.47 -19.79 12.38
CA GLN A 101 7.93 -21.16 12.36
C GLN A 101 6.43 -21.18 12.05
N ASP A 102 5.64 -20.31 12.69
CA ASP A 102 4.19 -20.21 12.50
C ASP A 102 3.82 -19.81 11.06
N ILE A 103 4.53 -18.82 10.48
CA ILE A 103 4.33 -18.41 9.09
C ILE A 103 4.75 -19.56 8.14
N GLN A 104 5.87 -20.21 8.39
CA GLN A 104 6.33 -21.35 7.59
C GLN A 104 5.33 -22.51 7.64
N ALA A 105 4.77 -22.81 8.82
CA ALA A 105 3.72 -23.83 8.99
C ALA A 105 2.43 -23.43 8.25
N ALA A 106 2.05 -22.16 8.23
CA ALA A 106 0.90 -21.67 7.48
C ALA A 106 1.02 -21.88 5.96
N LEU A 107 2.24 -21.92 5.46
CA LEU A 107 2.58 -22.16 4.04
C LEU A 107 2.71 -23.66 3.70
N SER A 108 2.85 -24.52 4.70
CA SER A 108 3.02 -25.97 4.47
C SER A 108 1.83 -26.56 3.72
N GLY A 109 2.12 -27.33 2.66
CA GLY A 109 1.11 -27.94 1.80
C GLY A 109 0.31 -26.93 0.97
N ARG A 110 0.85 -25.72 0.76
CA ARG A 110 0.25 -24.74 -0.14
C ARG A 110 1.05 -24.66 -1.44
N ASP A 111 0.32 -24.83 -2.54
CA ASP A 111 0.86 -24.57 -3.88
C ASP A 111 0.96 -23.08 -4.15
N GLY A 112 1.69 -22.74 -5.21
CA GLY A 112 1.90 -21.37 -5.63
C GLY A 112 3.16 -20.74 -5.05
N THR A 113 3.50 -19.60 -5.59
CA THR A 113 4.67 -18.81 -5.22
C THR A 113 4.23 -17.66 -4.34
N VAL A 114 4.76 -17.55 -3.12
CA VAL A 114 4.29 -16.61 -2.10
C VAL A 114 5.47 -15.80 -1.54
N SER A 115 5.33 -14.49 -1.51
CA SER A 115 6.21 -13.58 -0.75
C SER A 115 5.47 -12.98 0.44
N VAL A 116 6.19 -12.88 1.54
CA VAL A 116 5.67 -12.31 2.80
C VAL A 116 6.64 -11.23 3.28
N ALA A 117 6.11 -10.11 3.73
CA ALA A 117 6.85 -9.11 4.49
C ALA A 117 5.98 -8.61 5.66
N VAL A 118 6.54 -8.60 6.86
CA VAL A 118 5.89 -8.11 8.08
C VAL A 118 6.84 -7.17 8.80
N GLN A 119 6.30 -6.10 9.34
CA GLN A 119 7.04 -5.17 10.19
C GLN A 119 6.12 -4.60 11.26
N ASP A 120 6.61 -4.49 12.50
CA ASP A 120 5.94 -3.76 13.55
C ASP A 120 6.71 -2.49 13.97
N ASP A 121 6.11 -1.70 14.84
CA ASP A 121 6.71 -0.46 15.34
C ASP A 121 7.78 -0.69 16.42
N SER A 122 7.96 -1.93 16.90
CA SER A 122 8.98 -2.32 17.89
C SER A 122 10.30 -2.78 17.28
N GLY A 123 10.38 -2.86 15.94
CA GLY A 123 11.55 -3.33 15.21
C GLY A 123 11.54 -4.82 14.85
N LEU A 124 10.40 -5.51 15.05
CA LEU A 124 10.22 -6.84 14.48
C LEU A 124 10.06 -6.75 12.97
N THR A 125 10.76 -7.61 12.25
CA THR A 125 10.62 -7.80 10.81
C THR A 125 10.57 -9.28 10.47
N CYS A 126 9.71 -9.66 9.51
CA CYS A 126 9.74 -10.99 8.88
C CYS A 126 9.77 -10.84 7.37
N ALA A 127 10.47 -11.75 6.70
CA ALA A 127 10.51 -11.83 5.25
C ALA A 127 10.55 -13.28 4.75
N ARG A 128 9.91 -13.52 3.61
CA ARG A 128 10.04 -14.69 2.75
C ARG A 128 10.02 -14.22 1.31
N ALA A 129 11.08 -14.45 0.56
CA ALA A 129 11.24 -14.01 -0.82
C ALA A 129 10.81 -12.55 -1.05
N GLY A 130 11.16 -11.65 -0.11
CA GLY A 130 10.66 -10.28 -0.05
C GLY A 130 10.93 -9.44 -1.28
N GLU A 131 11.99 -9.76 -2.04
CA GLU A 131 12.43 -9.05 -3.25
C GLU A 131 11.90 -9.70 -4.56
N ARG A 132 11.14 -10.80 -4.48
CA ARG A 132 10.54 -11.42 -5.66
C ARG A 132 9.49 -10.49 -6.26
N GLN A 133 9.49 -10.36 -7.58
CA GLN A 133 8.60 -9.45 -8.30
C GLN A 133 7.29 -10.10 -8.71
N TYR A 134 6.22 -9.33 -8.56
CA TYR A 134 4.84 -9.69 -8.94
C TYR A 134 4.20 -8.57 -9.75
N ASP A 135 3.28 -8.90 -10.66
CA ASP A 135 2.36 -7.91 -11.19
C ASP A 135 1.44 -7.46 -10.07
N SER A 136 1.37 -6.17 -9.82
CA SER A 136 0.77 -5.62 -8.60
C SER A 136 -0.75 -5.78 -8.51
N ALA A 137 -1.44 -5.95 -9.66
CA ALA A 137 -2.88 -5.78 -9.68
C ALA A 137 -3.29 -4.49 -8.93
N SER A 138 -4.43 -4.48 -8.25
CA SER A 138 -4.95 -3.28 -7.59
C SER A 138 -4.20 -2.83 -6.32
N VAL A 139 -3.15 -3.54 -5.84
CA VAL A 139 -2.38 -3.01 -4.70
C VAL A 139 -1.57 -1.75 -5.07
N VAL A 140 -1.24 -1.55 -6.36
CA VAL A 140 -0.60 -0.32 -6.85
C VAL A 140 -1.42 0.95 -6.61
N LYS A 141 -2.72 0.84 -6.37
CA LYS A 141 -3.59 1.99 -6.07
C LYS A 141 -3.17 2.72 -4.78
N VAL A 142 -2.45 2.05 -3.88
CA VAL A 142 -1.81 2.70 -2.73
C VAL A 142 -0.74 3.68 -3.20
N LEU A 143 0.14 3.26 -4.10
CA LEU A 143 1.15 4.15 -4.72
C LEU A 143 0.50 5.36 -5.41
N ILE A 144 -0.57 5.15 -6.19
CA ILE A 144 -1.29 6.23 -6.88
C ILE A 144 -1.86 7.22 -5.85
N MET A 145 -2.49 6.73 -4.80
CA MET A 145 -3.05 7.56 -3.72
C MET A 145 -1.96 8.36 -3.01
N GLU A 146 -0.86 7.73 -2.61
CA GLU A 146 0.24 8.40 -1.92
C GLU A 146 0.90 9.46 -2.79
N GLY A 147 1.13 9.16 -4.06
CA GLY A 147 1.64 10.13 -5.05
C GLY A 147 0.70 11.33 -5.18
N LEU A 148 -0.61 11.10 -5.26
CA LEU A 148 -1.61 12.16 -5.32
C LEU A 148 -1.59 13.06 -4.08
N LEU A 149 -1.60 12.45 -2.90
CA LEU A 149 -1.54 13.17 -1.62
C LEU A 149 -0.26 14.01 -1.53
N ARG A 150 0.86 13.43 -1.92
CA ARG A 150 2.15 14.13 -1.93
C ARG A 150 2.16 15.31 -2.89
N ARG A 151 1.64 15.14 -4.11
CA ARG A 151 1.55 16.23 -5.09
C ARG A 151 0.71 17.39 -4.56
N ALA A 152 -0.41 17.10 -3.91
CA ALA A 152 -1.23 18.15 -3.31
C ALA A 152 -0.46 18.92 -2.22
N GLU A 153 0.31 18.23 -1.37
CA GLU A 153 1.18 18.85 -0.37
C GLU A 153 2.28 19.74 -0.99
N GLU A 154 2.92 19.28 -2.05
CA GLU A 154 3.96 20.03 -2.77
C GLU A 154 3.42 21.30 -3.39
N LEU A 155 2.16 21.26 -3.84
CA LEU A 155 1.43 22.43 -4.34
C LEU A 155 0.83 23.32 -3.23
N GLY A 156 1.04 22.98 -1.95
CA GLY A 156 0.54 23.72 -0.80
C GLY A 156 -0.99 23.78 -0.70
N ARG A 157 -1.70 22.78 -1.25
CA ARG A 157 -3.16 22.73 -1.30
C ARG A 157 -3.74 21.42 -0.80
N ARG A 158 -5.04 21.40 -0.55
CA ARG A 158 -5.81 20.15 -0.39
C ARG A 158 -6.05 19.50 -1.75
N LEU A 159 -6.54 18.26 -1.74
CA LEU A 159 -7.06 17.64 -2.95
C LEU A 159 -8.18 18.52 -3.54
N SER A 160 -8.19 18.61 -4.86
CA SER A 160 -9.29 19.26 -5.58
C SER A 160 -10.55 18.37 -5.53
N PRO A 161 -11.75 18.94 -5.80
CA PRO A 161 -12.98 18.11 -5.87
C PRO A 161 -12.87 16.96 -6.88
N TRP A 162 -12.18 17.18 -8.00
CA TRP A 162 -11.95 16.12 -8.99
C TRP A 162 -11.04 15.00 -8.45
N GLU A 163 -9.95 15.36 -7.76
CA GLU A 163 -9.05 14.38 -7.12
C GLU A 163 -9.78 13.59 -6.04
N GLU A 164 -10.58 14.25 -5.20
CA GLU A 164 -11.40 13.59 -4.17
C GLU A 164 -12.43 12.63 -4.77
N THR A 165 -13.11 13.05 -5.85
CA THR A 165 -14.12 12.23 -6.53
C THR A 165 -13.51 10.96 -7.15
N ASN A 166 -12.21 10.95 -7.46
CA ASN A 166 -11.53 9.79 -8.02
C ASN A 166 -10.76 8.97 -6.95
N VAL A 167 -10.04 9.60 -6.02
CA VAL A 167 -9.21 8.83 -5.07
C VAL A 167 -10.04 7.96 -4.13
N ARG A 168 -11.20 8.45 -3.70
CA ARG A 168 -12.06 7.72 -2.79
C ARG A 168 -12.60 6.42 -3.42
N PRO A 169 -13.30 6.41 -4.57
CA PRO A 169 -13.75 5.16 -5.18
C PRO A 169 -12.59 4.27 -5.60
N MET A 170 -11.47 4.82 -6.08
CA MET A 170 -10.27 4.04 -6.40
C MET A 170 -9.79 3.18 -5.23
N ILE A 171 -9.81 3.70 -4.01
CA ILE A 171 -9.36 2.95 -2.83
C ILE A 171 -10.51 2.13 -2.23
N VAL A 172 -11.66 2.74 -1.96
CA VAL A 172 -12.76 2.13 -1.19
C VAL A 172 -13.45 1.01 -1.95
N SER A 173 -13.67 1.19 -3.25
CA SER A 173 -14.34 0.22 -4.13
C SER A 173 -13.40 -0.44 -5.13
N SER A 174 -12.11 -0.09 -5.11
CA SER A 174 -11.13 -0.52 -6.10
C SER A 174 -11.50 -0.12 -7.55
N ASP A 175 -12.16 1.04 -7.73
CA ASP A 175 -12.61 1.53 -9.03
C ASP A 175 -11.45 1.73 -10.01
N ASN A 176 -11.57 1.09 -11.19
CA ASN A 176 -10.51 1.08 -12.19
C ASN A 176 -10.49 2.34 -13.05
N ASP A 177 -11.65 2.90 -13.36
CA ASP A 177 -11.74 4.13 -14.14
C ASP A 177 -11.10 5.30 -13.37
N SER A 178 -11.34 5.37 -12.09
CA SER A 178 -10.69 6.35 -11.22
C SER A 178 -9.16 6.13 -11.16
N ALA A 179 -8.71 4.87 -11.14
CA ALA A 179 -7.28 4.57 -11.18
C ALA A 179 -6.65 5.01 -12.51
N VAL A 180 -7.29 4.74 -13.66
CA VAL A 180 -6.83 5.19 -14.98
C VAL A 180 -6.70 6.72 -15.02
N ARG A 181 -7.74 7.44 -14.53
CA ARG A 181 -7.73 8.91 -14.53
C ARG A 181 -6.60 9.48 -13.68
N LEU A 182 -6.43 8.99 -12.45
CA LEU A 182 -5.39 9.48 -11.54
C LEU A 182 -3.99 9.05 -11.98
N TRP A 183 -3.83 7.85 -12.53
CA TRP A 183 -2.58 7.41 -13.12
C TRP A 183 -2.11 8.30 -14.26
N ALA A 184 -3.04 8.63 -15.19
CA ALA A 184 -2.75 9.51 -16.30
C ALA A 184 -2.44 10.95 -15.84
N ASP A 185 -3.18 11.45 -14.86
CA ASP A 185 -3.02 12.81 -14.32
C ASP A 185 -1.71 13.00 -13.54
N LEU A 186 -1.30 12.02 -12.75
CA LEU A 186 0.00 12.04 -12.07
C LEU A 186 1.15 11.92 -13.05
N GLY A 187 1.01 11.06 -14.02
CA GLY A 187 2.02 10.81 -15.02
C GLY A 187 3.18 9.94 -14.53
N ARG A 188 3.83 9.28 -15.47
CA ARG A 188 4.87 8.31 -15.20
C ARG A 188 6.09 8.90 -14.50
N THR A 189 6.53 10.07 -14.94
CA THR A 189 7.71 10.75 -14.38
C THR A 189 7.50 11.03 -12.90
N TYR A 190 6.36 11.65 -12.54
CA TYR A 190 6.06 11.98 -11.14
C TYR A 190 5.99 10.73 -10.24
N LEU A 191 5.34 9.67 -10.71
CA LEU A 191 5.27 8.41 -9.96
C LEU A 191 6.65 7.74 -9.81
N THR A 192 7.53 7.83 -10.82
CA THR A 192 8.91 7.33 -10.72
C THR A 192 9.72 8.11 -9.69
N ASP A 193 9.58 9.44 -9.66
CA ASP A 193 10.25 10.29 -8.68
C ASP A 193 9.72 10.00 -7.25
N PHE A 194 8.42 9.75 -7.12
CA PHE A 194 7.82 9.33 -5.86
C PHE A 194 8.38 7.97 -5.39
N LEU A 195 8.45 6.96 -6.25
CA LEU A 195 9.06 5.66 -5.94
C LEU A 195 10.52 5.80 -5.49
N THR A 196 11.29 6.67 -6.15
CA THR A 196 12.68 6.98 -5.77
C THR A 196 12.74 7.58 -4.35
N ARG A 197 11.84 8.50 -4.03
CA ARG A 197 11.73 9.10 -2.69
C ARG A 197 11.39 8.08 -1.61
N VAL A 198 10.50 7.14 -1.91
CA VAL A 198 10.13 6.03 -1.00
C VAL A 198 11.21 4.95 -0.93
N ARG A 199 12.19 4.98 -1.83
CA ARG A 199 13.24 3.95 -1.98
C ARG A 199 12.70 2.58 -2.37
N THR A 200 11.69 2.56 -3.22
CA THR A 200 11.07 1.34 -3.77
C THR A 200 11.68 1.01 -5.14
N SER A 201 12.98 0.74 -5.16
CA SER A 201 13.78 0.58 -6.39
C SER A 201 13.43 -0.67 -7.21
N ALA A 202 12.79 -1.66 -6.60
CA ALA A 202 12.34 -2.87 -7.28
C ALA A 202 10.93 -2.72 -7.87
N THR A 203 10.25 -1.59 -7.63
CA THR A 203 8.93 -1.31 -8.21
C THR A 203 9.07 -0.62 -9.56
N LEU A 204 8.58 -1.27 -10.62
CA LEU A 204 8.66 -0.81 -12.02
C LEU A 204 7.25 -0.54 -12.52
N LEU A 205 6.94 0.70 -12.86
CA LEU A 205 5.61 1.10 -13.34
C LEU A 205 5.18 0.32 -14.59
N GLY A 206 3.94 -0.12 -14.63
CA GLY A 206 3.36 -0.81 -15.77
C GLY A 206 3.40 0.00 -17.06
N PRO A 207 3.32 -0.61 -18.23
CA PRO A 207 3.38 0.09 -19.53
C PRO A 207 2.09 0.87 -19.79
N GLY A 208 2.22 2.06 -20.38
CA GLY A 208 1.09 2.88 -20.81
C GLY A 208 0.04 3.08 -19.71
N ARG A 209 -1.19 2.69 -19.98
CA ARG A 209 -2.34 2.76 -19.06
C ARG A 209 -2.50 1.53 -18.15
N TYR A 210 -1.67 0.52 -18.31
CA TYR A 210 -1.80 -0.76 -17.61
C TYR A 210 -1.10 -0.72 -16.24
N TRP A 211 -1.60 0.11 -15.36
CA TRP A 211 -1.08 0.30 -14.00
C TRP A 211 -1.05 -1.01 -13.18
N GLY A 212 -1.99 -1.93 -13.39
CA GLY A 212 -2.03 -3.25 -12.72
C GLY A 212 -0.87 -4.18 -13.09
N LEU A 213 -0.18 -3.92 -14.20
CA LEU A 213 1.06 -4.60 -14.61
C LEU A 213 2.32 -3.95 -14.02
N THR A 214 2.18 -3.03 -13.09
CA THR A 214 3.31 -2.53 -12.30
C THR A 214 3.97 -3.70 -11.57
N ARG A 215 5.26 -3.90 -11.80
CA ARG A 215 6.04 -4.93 -11.10
C ARG A 215 6.45 -4.41 -9.74
N THR A 216 6.19 -5.18 -8.69
CA THR A 216 6.48 -4.78 -7.31
C THR A 216 6.94 -5.96 -6.48
N THR A 217 7.46 -5.70 -5.29
CA THR A 217 7.92 -6.71 -4.32
C THR A 217 7.21 -6.55 -2.98
N ALA A 218 7.23 -7.58 -2.15
CA ALA A 218 6.65 -7.48 -0.81
C ALA A 218 7.38 -6.45 0.06
N THR A 219 8.70 -6.34 -0.08
CA THR A 219 9.51 -5.32 0.62
C THR A 219 9.13 -3.91 0.18
N ASP A 220 8.95 -3.65 -1.11
CA ASP A 220 8.58 -2.32 -1.59
C ASP A 220 7.15 -1.93 -1.17
N GLN A 221 6.19 -2.88 -1.19
CA GLN A 221 4.85 -2.63 -0.67
C GLN A 221 4.85 -2.33 0.83
N LEU A 222 5.74 -2.96 1.60
CA LEU A 222 5.92 -2.66 3.02
C LEU A 222 6.41 -1.22 3.23
N ARG A 223 7.34 -0.74 2.38
CA ARG A 223 7.84 0.65 2.40
C ARG A 223 6.72 1.66 2.06
N LEU A 224 5.85 1.35 1.10
CA LEU A 224 4.68 2.19 0.81
C LEU A 224 3.75 2.25 2.03
N LEU A 225 3.43 1.12 2.66
CA LEU A 225 2.63 1.14 3.89
C LEU A 225 3.31 1.92 5.03
N ASP A 226 4.65 1.91 5.09
CA ASP A 226 5.40 2.71 6.08
C ASP A 226 5.22 4.22 5.85
N VAL A 227 5.14 4.68 4.60
CA VAL A 227 4.83 6.09 4.30
C VAL A 227 3.54 6.55 4.98
N LEU A 228 2.53 5.68 5.06
CA LEU A 228 1.25 6.00 5.69
C LEU A 228 1.26 5.87 7.21
N THR A 229 2.03 4.93 7.77
CA THR A 229 1.96 4.58 9.19
C THR A 229 3.03 5.27 10.03
N ASN A 230 4.19 5.56 9.46
CA ASN A 230 5.31 6.17 10.17
C ASN A 230 5.00 7.63 10.55
N ALA A 231 5.06 7.95 11.83
CA ALA A 231 4.82 9.29 12.33
C ALA A 231 5.84 10.32 11.80
N GLN A 232 7.04 9.88 11.44
CA GLN A 232 8.11 10.69 10.87
C GLN A 232 8.09 10.72 9.33
N SER A 233 7.06 10.17 8.71
CA SER A 233 6.91 10.18 7.26
C SER A 233 6.89 11.60 6.70
N PHE A 234 7.47 11.75 5.51
CA PHE A 234 7.41 13.01 4.75
C PHE A 234 6.00 13.35 4.25
N LEU A 235 5.07 12.37 4.23
CA LEU A 235 3.67 12.56 3.84
C LEU A 235 2.85 12.99 5.06
N ARG A 236 2.50 14.26 5.13
CA ARG A 236 1.75 14.83 6.28
C ARG A 236 0.28 14.45 6.27
N THR A 237 -0.31 14.28 5.08
CA THR A 237 -1.72 13.92 4.86
C THR A 237 -1.99 12.42 4.98
N ARG A 238 -1.02 11.63 5.44
CA ARG A 238 -1.11 10.15 5.57
C ARG A 238 -2.36 9.66 6.30
N ALA A 239 -2.86 10.41 7.29
CA ALA A 239 -4.07 10.06 8.02
C ALA A 239 -5.30 9.94 7.11
N TYR A 240 -5.38 10.76 6.05
CA TYR A 240 -6.44 10.63 5.05
C TYR A 240 -6.30 9.34 4.23
N GLY A 241 -5.09 8.98 3.82
CA GLY A 241 -4.83 7.71 3.14
C GLY A 241 -5.20 6.50 4.00
N LEU A 242 -4.79 6.49 5.27
CA LEU A 242 -5.19 5.45 6.23
C LEU A 242 -6.72 5.39 6.39
N LYS A 243 -7.39 6.55 6.48
CA LYS A 243 -8.85 6.59 6.55
C LYS A 243 -9.49 5.90 5.34
N LEU A 244 -9.07 6.21 4.12
CA LEU A 244 -9.60 5.57 2.92
C LEU A 244 -9.38 4.04 2.92
N LEU A 245 -8.20 3.57 3.31
CA LEU A 245 -7.89 2.15 3.43
C LEU A 245 -8.70 1.45 4.53
N SER A 246 -9.11 2.16 5.58
CA SER A 246 -10.00 1.61 6.60
C SER A 246 -11.46 1.50 6.16
N GLU A 247 -11.86 2.22 5.12
CA GLU A 247 -13.20 2.27 4.56
C GLU A 247 -13.40 1.35 3.35
N VAL A 248 -12.40 0.53 2.99
CA VAL A 248 -12.52 -0.48 1.92
C VAL A 248 -13.75 -1.35 2.16
N ARG A 249 -14.54 -1.58 1.10
CA ARG A 249 -15.80 -2.34 1.12
C ARG A 249 -15.64 -3.71 1.76
N ALA A 250 -16.70 -4.19 2.40
CA ALA A 250 -16.67 -5.43 3.17
C ALA A 250 -16.32 -6.66 2.30
N ASP A 251 -16.80 -6.70 1.07
CA ASP A 251 -16.53 -7.75 0.06
C ASP A 251 -15.06 -7.79 -0.41
N GLN A 252 -14.29 -6.71 -0.16
CA GLN A 252 -12.87 -6.62 -0.48
C GLN A 252 -11.98 -6.57 0.77
N ARG A 253 -12.47 -6.96 1.93
CA ARG A 253 -11.70 -6.98 3.20
C ARG A 253 -11.24 -8.39 3.59
N TRP A 254 -10.99 -9.25 2.61
CA TRP A 254 -10.37 -10.56 2.80
C TRP A 254 -8.83 -10.46 2.93
N GLY A 255 -8.17 -11.58 3.20
CA GLY A 255 -6.72 -11.70 3.20
C GLY A 255 -6.09 -11.26 4.53
N VAL A 256 -5.19 -10.26 4.51
CA VAL A 256 -4.42 -9.87 5.70
C VAL A 256 -5.24 -9.42 6.92
N PRO A 257 -6.52 -9.03 6.84
CA PRO A 257 -7.33 -8.79 8.05
C PRO A 257 -7.80 -10.05 8.79
N ALA A 258 -7.65 -11.26 8.20
CA ALA A 258 -8.11 -12.50 8.82
C ALA A 258 -7.32 -12.80 10.11
N GLY A 259 -8.02 -12.97 11.20
CA GLY A 259 -7.42 -13.21 12.53
C GLY A 259 -6.98 -11.93 13.26
N MET A 260 -7.26 -10.75 12.71
CA MET A 260 -6.91 -9.48 13.35
C MET A 260 -7.53 -9.39 14.75
N PRO A 261 -6.75 -9.08 15.81
CA PRO A 261 -7.26 -8.86 17.15
C PRO A 261 -8.28 -7.73 17.23
N GLN A 262 -9.21 -7.83 18.18
CA GLN A 262 -10.13 -6.73 18.50
C GLN A 262 -9.35 -5.49 18.96
N GLY A 263 -9.95 -4.30 18.82
CA GLY A 263 -9.33 -3.04 19.21
C GLY A 263 -8.37 -2.45 18.16
N LEU A 264 -8.09 -3.16 17.07
CA LEU A 264 -7.30 -2.65 15.95
C LEU A 264 -8.19 -2.21 14.79
N THR A 265 -7.71 -1.21 14.06
CA THR A 265 -8.26 -0.79 12.78
C THR A 265 -7.40 -1.38 11.66
N ALA A 266 -8.03 -2.09 10.73
CA ALA A 266 -7.38 -2.57 9.51
C ALA A 266 -7.47 -1.54 8.40
N HIS A 267 -6.34 -1.21 7.82
CA HIS A 267 -6.17 -0.38 6.63
C HIS A 267 -5.68 -1.30 5.50
N VAL A 268 -6.55 -1.68 4.58
CA VAL A 268 -6.29 -2.79 3.65
C VAL A 268 -6.43 -2.37 2.19
N LYS A 269 -5.61 -2.97 1.32
CA LYS A 269 -5.84 -2.97 -0.13
C LYS A 269 -5.51 -4.34 -0.69
N ASN A 270 -6.43 -4.86 -1.48
CA ASN A 270 -6.29 -6.13 -2.18
C ASN A 270 -6.12 -5.90 -3.69
N GLY A 271 -5.58 -6.90 -4.38
CA GLY A 271 -5.48 -6.94 -5.82
C GLY A 271 -5.42 -8.40 -6.29
N TRP A 272 -6.07 -8.71 -7.41
CA TRP A 272 -6.10 -10.05 -7.96
C TRP A 272 -6.24 -10.03 -9.47
N LEU A 273 -5.61 -10.97 -10.14
CA LEU A 273 -5.48 -10.94 -11.59
C LEU A 273 -5.18 -12.35 -12.11
N PRO A 274 -6.07 -12.97 -12.90
CA PRO A 274 -5.74 -14.19 -13.63
C PRO A 274 -4.92 -13.84 -14.88
N ARG A 275 -3.93 -14.66 -15.21
CA ARG A 275 -3.15 -14.51 -16.44
C ARG A 275 -2.65 -15.86 -16.94
N ALA A 276 -2.41 -15.99 -18.26
CA ALA A 276 -1.88 -17.18 -18.89
C ALA A 276 -0.54 -17.63 -18.31
N THR A 277 0.32 -16.67 -17.93
CA THR A 277 1.56 -16.94 -17.19
C THR A 277 1.31 -16.79 -15.69
N HIS A 278 1.79 -17.72 -14.89
CA HIS A 278 1.70 -17.67 -13.42
C HIS A 278 0.27 -17.65 -12.84
N GLY A 279 -0.73 -18.12 -13.58
CA GLY A 279 -2.08 -18.36 -13.09
C GLY A 279 -2.70 -17.20 -12.32
N TRP A 280 -3.36 -17.47 -11.21
CA TRP A 280 -3.93 -16.45 -10.36
C TRP A 280 -2.85 -15.73 -9.51
N ARG A 281 -2.76 -14.41 -9.71
CA ARG A 281 -2.10 -13.50 -8.76
C ARG A 281 -3.12 -13.09 -7.73
N VAL A 282 -2.79 -13.26 -6.46
CA VAL A 282 -3.66 -12.86 -5.34
C VAL A 282 -2.81 -12.15 -4.32
N HIS A 283 -3.16 -10.91 -4.02
CA HIS A 283 -2.38 -10.02 -3.16
C HIS A 283 -3.25 -9.39 -2.09
N SER A 284 -2.71 -9.29 -0.90
CA SER A 284 -3.33 -8.52 0.18
C SER A 284 -2.25 -7.81 0.96
N ILE A 285 -2.40 -6.50 1.12
CA ILE A 285 -1.50 -5.65 1.89
C ILE A 285 -2.30 -4.86 2.91
N GLY A 286 -1.74 -4.63 4.08
CA GLY A 286 -2.44 -3.86 5.09
C GLY A 286 -1.59 -3.41 6.25
N ALA A 287 -2.06 -2.35 6.88
CA ALA A 287 -1.57 -1.84 8.15
C ALA A 287 -2.64 -2.00 9.22
N PHE A 288 -2.21 -2.22 10.45
CA PHE A 288 -3.07 -2.45 11.60
C PHE A 288 -2.65 -1.49 12.70
N THR A 289 -3.56 -0.63 13.13
CA THR A 289 -3.29 0.44 14.09
C THR A 289 -4.31 0.44 15.23
N GLY A 290 -3.87 0.74 16.42
CA GLY A 290 -4.72 0.85 17.62
C GLY A 290 -4.02 0.37 18.87
N GLU A 291 -4.55 0.73 20.03
CA GLU A 291 -4.04 0.31 21.34
C GLU A 291 -2.54 0.59 21.55
N GLY A 292 -2.03 1.71 21.01
CA GLY A 292 -0.65 2.12 21.14
C GLY A 292 0.36 1.27 20.38
N ARG A 293 -0.08 0.55 19.35
CA ARG A 293 0.75 -0.30 18.48
C ARG A 293 0.37 -0.18 17.02
N GLY A 294 1.32 -0.48 16.16
CA GLY A 294 1.13 -0.59 14.73
C GLY A 294 1.99 -1.70 14.13
N TYR A 295 1.48 -2.35 13.10
CA TYR A 295 2.24 -3.29 12.29
C TYR A 295 1.66 -3.37 10.87
N ARG A 296 2.45 -3.87 9.96
CA ARG A 296 2.13 -3.99 8.53
C ARG A 296 2.37 -5.41 8.09
N ILE A 297 1.47 -5.91 7.24
CA ILE A 297 1.54 -7.24 6.62
C ILE A 297 1.37 -7.07 5.13
N VAL A 298 2.28 -7.65 4.37
CA VAL A 298 2.21 -7.77 2.91
C VAL A 298 2.32 -9.23 2.54
N VAL A 299 1.37 -9.73 1.76
CA VAL A 299 1.44 -11.04 1.13
C VAL A 299 1.13 -10.88 -0.35
N LEU A 300 2.10 -11.23 -1.19
CA LEU A 300 1.97 -11.27 -2.64
C LEU A 300 2.11 -12.71 -3.11
N SER A 301 1.26 -13.14 -4.05
CA SER A 301 1.34 -14.51 -4.57
C SER A 301 0.97 -14.60 -6.04
N HIS A 302 1.48 -15.64 -6.72
CA HIS A 302 1.07 -16.08 -8.03
C HIS A 302 1.14 -17.60 -8.13
N ASP A 303 0.79 -18.18 -9.27
CA ASP A 303 0.65 -19.62 -9.50
C ASP A 303 -0.39 -20.26 -8.55
N ASN A 304 -1.38 -19.47 -8.09
CA ASN A 304 -2.49 -20.05 -7.34
C ASN A 304 -3.45 -20.74 -8.31
N PRO A 305 -3.95 -21.95 -7.97
CA PRO A 305 -4.92 -22.66 -8.82
C PRO A 305 -6.22 -21.87 -9.04
N THR A 306 -6.71 -21.20 -7.99
CA THR A 306 -7.91 -20.37 -8.00
C THR A 306 -7.68 -19.10 -7.17
N MET A 307 -8.53 -18.10 -7.34
CA MET A 307 -8.50 -16.94 -6.48
C MET A 307 -8.79 -17.31 -5.02
N ALA A 308 -9.82 -18.14 -4.79
CA ALA A 308 -10.19 -18.59 -3.45
C ALA A 308 -9.03 -19.32 -2.75
N TYR A 309 -8.28 -20.13 -3.49
CA TYR A 309 -7.08 -20.78 -2.96
C TYR A 309 -6.04 -19.75 -2.50
N GLY A 310 -5.74 -18.76 -3.33
CA GLY A 310 -4.78 -17.70 -2.98
C GLY A 310 -5.23 -16.89 -1.75
N VAL A 311 -6.51 -16.50 -1.69
CA VAL A 311 -7.09 -15.82 -0.52
C VAL A 311 -6.90 -16.66 0.74
N ARG A 312 -7.23 -17.95 0.69
CA ARG A 312 -7.08 -18.87 1.83
C ARG A 312 -5.62 -19.00 2.28
N THR A 313 -4.67 -19.01 1.35
CA THR A 313 -3.24 -19.02 1.67
C THR A 313 -2.84 -17.77 2.44
N ILE A 314 -3.26 -16.61 1.96
CA ILE A 314 -2.98 -15.31 2.61
C ILE A 314 -3.60 -15.25 4.01
N GLU A 315 -4.84 -15.69 4.17
CA GLU A 315 -5.55 -15.69 5.46
C GLU A 315 -4.89 -16.57 6.51
N ARG A 316 -4.38 -17.73 6.12
CA ARG A 316 -3.61 -18.62 7.02
C ARG A 316 -2.34 -17.94 7.53
N ILE A 317 -1.61 -17.24 6.63
CA ILE A 317 -0.41 -16.46 6.98
C ILE A 317 -0.80 -15.33 7.93
N ALA A 318 -1.84 -14.56 7.59
CA ALA A 318 -2.32 -13.44 8.39
C ALA A 318 -2.69 -13.88 9.82
N GLN A 319 -3.44 -14.98 9.96
CA GLN A 319 -3.78 -15.56 11.26
C GLN A 319 -2.55 -15.95 12.08
N ALA A 320 -1.52 -16.52 11.45
CA ALA A 320 -0.25 -16.85 12.13
C ALA A 320 0.43 -15.57 12.65
N VAL A 321 0.51 -14.53 11.81
CA VAL A 321 1.11 -13.24 12.21
C VAL A 321 0.31 -12.58 13.34
N HIS A 322 -1.00 -12.51 13.21
CA HIS A 322 -1.86 -11.87 14.22
C HIS A 322 -1.80 -12.59 15.56
N ARG A 323 -1.81 -13.95 15.57
CA ARG A 323 -1.62 -14.72 16.80
C ARG A 323 -0.27 -14.46 17.43
N GLY A 324 0.82 -14.49 16.64
CA GLY A 324 2.16 -14.25 17.14
C GLY A 324 2.31 -12.86 17.77
N LEU A 325 1.83 -11.83 17.10
CA LEU A 325 1.89 -10.44 17.58
C LEU A 325 0.86 -10.14 18.69
N GLY A 326 -0.18 -10.97 18.83
CA GLY A 326 -1.21 -10.85 19.87
C GLY A 326 -0.92 -11.61 21.15
N GLN A 327 0.06 -12.55 21.17
CA GLN A 327 0.38 -13.37 22.34
C GLN A 327 0.80 -12.50 23.55
N GLY A 328 0.30 -12.85 24.72
CA GLY A 328 0.56 -12.16 25.98
C GLY A 328 -0.39 -10.99 26.30
N ARG A 329 -1.39 -10.71 25.47
CA ARG A 329 -2.30 -9.55 25.67
C ARG A 329 -3.79 -9.91 25.82
N GLY A 330 -4.16 -11.21 25.91
CA GLY A 330 -5.55 -11.64 26.16
C GLY A 330 -6.55 -11.19 25.09
N LEU A 331 -6.08 -10.91 23.88
CA LEU A 331 -6.93 -10.43 22.79
C LEU A 331 -7.77 -11.60 22.25
N GLY A 332 -9.09 -11.39 22.20
CA GLY A 332 -10.01 -12.38 21.65
C GLY A 332 -9.67 -12.80 20.23
N THR A 333 -10.15 -13.98 19.84
CA THR A 333 -10.00 -14.48 18.46
C THR A 333 -10.61 -13.49 17.48
N GLY A 334 -9.80 -13.08 16.52
CA GLY A 334 -10.16 -12.06 15.55
C GLY A 334 -11.09 -12.60 14.44
N ARG A 335 -11.16 -11.81 13.38
CA ARG A 335 -12.04 -12.03 12.24
C ARG A 335 -11.86 -13.44 11.64
N ASP A 336 -12.98 -14.12 11.36
CA ASP A 336 -13.01 -15.43 10.73
C ASP A 336 -12.45 -15.38 9.29
N LEU A 337 -12.15 -16.59 8.76
CA LEU A 337 -11.79 -16.75 7.36
C LEU A 337 -12.96 -16.33 6.46
N THR A 338 -12.63 -15.73 5.33
CA THR A 338 -13.63 -15.38 4.31
C THR A 338 -14.27 -16.65 3.76
N PRO A 339 -15.62 -16.76 3.76
CA PRO A 339 -16.29 -17.89 3.11
C PRO A 339 -15.88 -18.01 1.63
N GLU A 340 -15.61 -19.20 1.15
CA GLU A 340 -15.18 -19.40 -0.25
C GLU A 340 -16.23 -18.91 -1.24
N SER A 341 -17.51 -19.08 -0.91
CA SER A 341 -18.65 -18.59 -1.67
C SER A 341 -18.73 -17.05 -1.77
N ALA A 342 -17.98 -16.32 -0.96
CA ALA A 342 -17.91 -14.86 -1.00
C ALA A 342 -16.74 -14.34 -1.85
N ILE A 343 -15.96 -15.24 -2.46
CA ILE A 343 -14.80 -14.89 -3.29
C ILE A 343 -15.21 -15.06 -4.75
N SER A 344 -15.13 -13.96 -5.53
CA SER A 344 -15.35 -14.00 -6.98
C SER A 344 -14.10 -14.50 -7.68
N GLU A 345 -14.28 -15.39 -8.64
CA GLU A 345 -13.21 -15.87 -9.55
C GLU A 345 -13.07 -14.96 -10.79
N GLU A 346 -13.57 -13.73 -10.74
CA GLU A 346 -13.41 -12.73 -11.78
C GLU A 346 -12.14 -11.91 -11.58
N SER A 347 -11.53 -11.44 -12.69
CA SER A 347 -10.40 -10.49 -12.65
C SER A 347 -10.80 -9.19 -11.96
N ASP A 348 -9.86 -8.54 -11.25
CA ASP A 348 -10.08 -7.16 -10.77
C ASP A 348 -10.07 -6.10 -11.89
N GLY A 349 -9.86 -6.50 -13.15
CA GLY A 349 -9.85 -5.62 -14.32
C GLY A 349 -8.66 -4.67 -14.39
N SER A 350 -7.63 -4.88 -13.61
CA SER A 350 -6.45 -3.99 -13.50
C SER A 350 -5.46 -4.11 -14.66
N ALA A 351 -5.64 -5.12 -15.51
CA ALA A 351 -4.84 -5.38 -16.71
C ALA A 351 -5.73 -5.90 -17.85
N PRO A 352 -5.23 -5.93 -19.10
CA PRO A 352 -5.95 -6.58 -20.18
C PRO A 352 -6.28 -8.04 -19.84
N TYR A 353 -7.46 -8.49 -20.27
CA TYR A 353 -7.83 -9.88 -20.14
C TYR A 353 -6.81 -10.77 -20.88
N GLU A 354 -6.38 -11.84 -20.23
CA GLU A 354 -5.52 -12.85 -20.80
C GLU A 354 -6.04 -14.20 -20.28
N PRO A 355 -6.62 -15.05 -21.15
CA PRO A 355 -7.23 -16.30 -20.74
C PRO A 355 -6.21 -17.21 -20.06
N LEU A 356 -6.65 -17.93 -19.03
CA LEU A 356 -5.85 -18.98 -18.41
C LEU A 356 -5.76 -20.18 -19.38
N PRO A 357 -4.65 -20.92 -19.43
CA PRO A 357 -4.55 -22.13 -20.22
C PRO A 357 -5.68 -23.11 -19.85
N GLY A 358 -6.47 -23.55 -20.85
CA GLY A 358 -7.60 -24.44 -20.66
C GLY A 358 -8.93 -23.76 -20.25
N TRP A 359 -8.99 -22.45 -20.24
CA TRP A 359 -10.23 -21.70 -20.15
C TRP A 359 -10.70 -21.37 -21.57
N ASP A 360 -11.76 -22.07 -22.01
CA ASP A 360 -12.54 -21.64 -23.16
C ASP A 360 -13.40 -20.44 -22.73
N GLU A 361 -13.35 -19.33 -23.47
CA GLU A 361 -14.29 -18.23 -23.24
C GLU A 361 -15.73 -18.79 -23.30
N PRO A 362 -16.61 -18.44 -22.35
CA PRO A 362 -18.03 -18.69 -22.56
C PRO A 362 -18.43 -17.97 -23.86
N GLU A 363 -18.95 -18.70 -24.85
CA GLU A 363 -19.45 -18.11 -26.07
C GLU A 363 -20.39 -16.94 -25.70
N PRO A 364 -20.23 -15.76 -26.34
CA PRO A 364 -21.15 -14.67 -26.11
C PRO A 364 -22.55 -15.18 -26.45
N ASP A 365 -23.46 -15.13 -25.45
CA ASP A 365 -24.85 -15.51 -25.61
C ASP A 365 -25.37 -14.97 -26.96
N ALA A 366 -25.57 -15.86 -27.90
CA ALA A 366 -26.26 -15.55 -29.15
C ALA A 366 -27.71 -15.24 -28.78
N THR A 367 -27.98 -13.99 -28.49
CA THR A 367 -29.34 -13.49 -28.30
C THR A 367 -30.07 -13.62 -29.63
N PRO A 368 -31.26 -14.23 -29.68
CA PRO A 368 -32.05 -14.47 -30.86
C PRO A 368 -32.54 -13.19 -31.53
#